data_75379459256021211cb726bcc68c6d95
#
_entry.id   75379459256021211cb726bcc68c6d95
#
_cell.length_a   1.000
_cell.length_b   1.000
_cell.length_c   1.000
_cell.angle_alpha   90.00
_cell.angle_beta   90.00
_cell.angle_gamma   90.00
#
_symmetry.space_group_name_H-M   'P 1'
#
loop_
_entity.id
_entity.type
_entity.pdbx_description
1 polymer ?
#
loop_
_entity_poly.entity_id
_entity_poly.type
_entity_poly.pdbx_seq_one_letter_code
_entity_poly.pdbx_strand_id
1 'polypeptide(L)'
;MIDVKVEIDRATQDKMEDALRMFAAVMDKTVEDGINQIARGGAKQMAIKVQPYGITGKAKDLLHGLVAKQAHRAISNANVQGIEGTAASVHTKARDRRGRVPKDLATQGKYKRSPISFSERNAHVDKQVKKIGQAKAAWIEAGEKVDGTKITVQKWLRTHVGGGFGSAIKKDKGLNYSVELENSTPYIKSIQFTEDTAAAVATALKSGFKWMQTSIDKQIEKTNRTL
;
A
#
# COMPACT_ATOMS: atom_id res chain seq x y z
N MET A 1 10.50 -7.08 -4.72
CA MET A 1 10.66 -5.63 -4.91
C MET A 1 9.86 -5.24 -6.14
N ILE A 2 9.00 -4.25 -6.06
CA ILE A 2 8.35 -3.63 -7.21
C ILE A 2 9.21 -2.42 -7.51
N ASP A 3 9.89 -2.46 -8.64
CA ASP A 3 10.66 -1.34 -9.16
C ASP A 3 9.75 -0.59 -10.13
N VAL A 4 9.39 0.64 -9.81
CA VAL A 4 8.56 1.50 -10.66
C VAL A 4 9.39 2.73 -10.99
N LYS A 5 9.83 2.81 -12.23
CA LYS A 5 10.48 4.00 -12.76
C LYS A 5 9.39 4.94 -13.26
N VAL A 6 9.26 6.09 -12.62
CA VAL A 6 8.38 7.17 -13.10
C VAL A 6 9.28 8.21 -13.75
N GLU A 7 9.14 8.36 -15.05
CA GLU A 7 9.80 9.43 -15.80
C GLU A 7 8.87 10.64 -15.83
N ILE A 8 9.35 11.76 -15.34
CA ILE A 8 8.66 13.05 -15.39
C ILE A 8 9.26 13.84 -16.55
N ASP A 9 8.42 14.40 -17.42
CA ASP A 9 8.90 15.23 -18.50
C ASP A 9 9.61 16.49 -17.96
N ARG A 10 10.58 17.00 -18.72
CA ARG A 10 11.45 18.08 -18.29
C ARG A 10 10.69 19.37 -17.91
N ALA A 11 9.64 19.70 -18.63
CA ALA A 11 8.84 20.90 -18.34
C ALA A 11 8.08 20.78 -17.00
N THR A 12 7.66 19.58 -16.65
CA THR A 12 7.06 19.29 -15.35
C THR A 12 8.13 19.30 -14.24
N GLN A 13 9.32 18.80 -14.52
CA GLN A 13 10.44 18.83 -13.60
C GLN A 13 10.86 20.27 -13.28
N ASP A 14 11.03 21.12 -14.30
CA ASP A 14 11.37 22.54 -14.12
C ASP A 14 10.34 23.28 -13.26
N LYS A 15 9.05 23.08 -13.54
CA LYS A 15 7.96 23.64 -12.72
C LYS A 15 7.99 23.14 -11.27
N MET A 16 8.41 21.91 -11.06
CA MET A 16 8.53 21.33 -9.75
C MET A 16 9.69 21.98 -8.96
N GLU A 17 10.82 22.16 -9.60
CA GLU A 17 11.97 22.83 -9.00
C GLU A 17 11.64 24.28 -8.61
N ASP A 18 10.99 25.02 -9.50
CA ASP A 18 10.57 26.39 -9.22
C ASP A 18 9.59 26.46 -8.03
N ALA A 19 8.59 25.56 -8.00
CA ALA A 19 7.65 25.49 -6.90
C ALA A 19 8.32 25.13 -5.57
N LEU A 20 9.30 24.23 -5.57
CA LEU A 20 10.06 23.86 -4.38
C LEU A 20 10.95 25.00 -3.89
N ARG A 21 11.60 25.73 -4.80
CA ARG A 21 12.41 26.93 -4.48
C ARG A 21 11.55 28.03 -3.87
N MET A 22 10.40 28.32 -4.48
CA MET A 22 9.45 29.31 -3.93
C MET A 22 8.92 28.86 -2.57
N PHE A 23 8.57 27.60 -2.41
CA PHE A 23 8.12 27.06 -1.12
C PHE A 23 9.19 27.23 -0.05
N ALA A 24 10.44 26.87 -0.35
CA ALA A 24 11.54 27.00 0.58
C ALA A 24 11.76 28.47 0.99
N ALA A 25 11.74 29.40 0.04
CA ALA A 25 11.98 30.83 0.28
C ALA A 25 10.86 31.49 1.09
N VAL A 26 9.58 31.17 0.79
CA VAL A 26 8.42 31.81 1.42
C VAL A 26 8.07 31.21 2.77
N MET A 27 8.28 29.88 2.92
CA MET A 27 7.85 29.16 4.12
C MET A 27 8.94 29.00 5.19
N ASP A 28 10.14 29.54 4.97
CA ASP A 28 11.32 29.30 5.82
C ASP A 28 11.55 27.79 6.07
N LYS A 29 11.45 27.02 4.99
CA LYS A 29 11.61 25.56 4.96
C LYS A 29 12.63 25.17 3.92
N THR A 30 13.11 23.93 3.99
CA THR A 30 14.06 23.42 3.01
C THR A 30 13.33 22.76 1.83
N VAL A 31 14.05 22.59 0.71
CA VAL A 31 13.56 21.81 -0.43
C VAL A 31 13.27 20.37 0.00
N GLU A 32 14.11 19.83 0.88
CA GLU A 32 13.94 18.50 1.47
C GLU A 32 12.60 18.35 2.21
N ASP A 33 12.17 19.38 2.95
CA ASP A 33 10.87 19.37 3.63
C ASP A 33 9.72 19.26 2.63
N GLY A 34 9.79 19.95 1.51
CA GLY A 34 8.82 19.85 0.43
C GLY A 34 8.76 18.45 -0.17
N ILE A 35 9.93 17.89 -0.50
CA ILE A 35 10.04 16.53 -1.05
C ILE A 35 9.56 15.48 -0.04
N ASN A 36 9.92 15.61 1.23
CA ASN A 36 9.46 14.72 2.30
C ASN A 36 7.93 14.72 2.42
N GLN A 37 7.31 15.88 2.31
CA GLN A 37 5.84 16.00 2.33
C GLN A 37 5.19 15.31 1.13
N ILE A 38 5.76 15.45 -0.07
CA ILE A 38 5.30 14.77 -1.29
C ILE A 38 5.47 13.25 -1.13
N ALA A 39 6.62 12.78 -0.64
CA ALA A 39 6.90 11.37 -0.42
C ALA A 39 5.91 10.73 0.57
N ARG A 40 5.59 11.41 1.68
CA ARG A 40 4.55 10.95 2.62
C ARG A 40 3.18 10.88 1.96
N GLY A 41 2.83 11.89 1.16
CA GLY A 41 1.60 11.88 0.36
C GLY A 41 1.55 10.68 -0.58
N GLY A 42 2.67 10.39 -1.25
CA GLY A 42 2.87 9.22 -2.12
C GLY A 42 2.65 7.90 -1.38
N ALA A 43 3.27 7.74 -0.24
CA ALA A 43 3.10 6.56 0.61
C ALA A 43 1.63 6.31 0.98
N LYS A 44 0.91 7.37 1.36
CA LYS A 44 -0.53 7.29 1.65
C LYS A 44 -1.35 6.90 0.41
N GLN A 45 -1.06 7.46 -0.74
CA GLN A 45 -1.74 7.11 -1.99
C GLN A 45 -1.46 5.66 -2.41
N MET A 46 -0.22 5.20 -2.28
CA MET A 46 0.13 3.80 -2.51
C MET A 46 -0.63 2.86 -1.57
N ALA A 47 -0.76 3.20 -0.28
CA ALA A 47 -1.57 2.43 0.66
C ALA A 47 -3.07 2.37 0.26
N ILE A 48 -3.63 3.42 -0.36
CA ILE A 48 -5.00 3.42 -0.86
C ILE A 48 -5.14 2.48 -2.07
N LYS A 49 -4.15 2.44 -2.95
CA LYS A 49 -4.16 1.65 -4.19
C LYS A 49 -3.82 0.17 -4.01
N VAL A 50 -3.24 -0.23 -2.89
CA VAL A 50 -3.08 -1.65 -2.54
C VAL A 50 -4.44 -2.26 -2.18
N GLN A 51 -4.70 -3.49 -2.61
CA GLN A 51 -5.93 -4.21 -2.26
C GLN A 51 -6.05 -4.50 -0.74
N PRO A 52 -7.24 -4.39 -0.15
CA PRO A 52 -8.49 -3.89 -0.73
C PRO A 52 -8.38 -2.38 -1.00
N TYR A 53 -8.86 -1.94 -2.15
CA TYR A 53 -8.79 -0.52 -2.51
C TYR A 53 -9.46 0.35 -1.44
N GLY A 54 -8.79 1.47 -1.11
CA GLY A 54 -9.22 2.32 0.00
C GLY A 54 -8.65 1.87 1.37
N ILE A 55 -8.89 2.67 2.38
CA ILE A 55 -8.41 2.45 3.76
C ILE A 55 -9.56 2.39 4.78
N THR A 56 -10.81 2.31 4.32
CA THR A 56 -12.01 2.30 5.17
C THR A 56 -12.22 0.95 5.86
N GLY A 57 -12.95 0.94 6.98
CA GLY A 57 -13.36 -0.29 7.65
C GLY A 57 -14.17 -1.23 6.74
N LYS A 58 -15.07 -0.67 5.90
CA LYS A 58 -15.83 -1.45 4.91
C LYS A 58 -14.92 -2.22 3.94
N ALA A 59 -13.83 -1.60 3.46
CA ALA A 59 -12.87 -2.27 2.60
C ALA A 59 -12.18 -3.45 3.30
N LYS A 60 -11.88 -3.30 4.59
CA LYS A 60 -11.36 -4.41 5.42
C LYS A 60 -12.35 -5.56 5.49
N ASP A 61 -13.62 -5.29 5.81
CA ASP A 61 -14.64 -6.31 6.03
C ASP A 61 -14.95 -7.09 4.74
N LEU A 62 -14.99 -6.39 3.60
CA LEU A 62 -15.13 -7.02 2.29
C LEU A 62 -13.97 -7.98 2.00
N LEU A 63 -12.74 -7.57 2.26
CA LEU A 63 -11.58 -8.45 2.04
C LEU A 63 -11.55 -9.61 3.02
N HIS A 64 -11.95 -9.41 4.28
CA HIS A 64 -12.12 -10.47 5.26
C HIS A 64 -13.01 -11.59 4.71
N GLY A 65 -14.20 -11.23 4.23
CA GLY A 65 -15.13 -12.18 3.62
C GLY A 65 -14.56 -12.89 2.40
N LEU A 66 -13.86 -12.16 1.53
CA LEU A 66 -13.23 -12.72 0.34
C LEU A 66 -12.10 -13.70 0.68
N VAL A 67 -11.20 -13.34 1.60
CA VAL A 67 -10.08 -14.20 2.03
C VAL A 67 -10.60 -15.47 2.68
N ALA A 68 -11.58 -15.37 3.59
CA ALA A 68 -12.20 -16.53 4.21
C ALA A 68 -12.87 -17.44 3.17
N LYS A 69 -13.64 -16.87 2.24
CA LYS A 69 -14.31 -17.60 1.16
C LYS A 69 -13.30 -18.29 0.23
N GLN A 70 -12.18 -17.64 -0.11
CA GLN A 70 -11.12 -18.22 -0.93
C GLN A 70 -10.43 -19.39 -0.22
N ALA A 71 -10.10 -19.24 1.06
CA ALA A 71 -9.48 -20.32 1.84
C ALA A 71 -10.41 -21.53 1.97
N HIS A 72 -11.69 -21.31 2.26
CA HIS A 72 -12.69 -22.38 2.29
C HIS A 72 -12.82 -23.10 0.94
N ARG A 73 -12.86 -22.34 -0.16
CA ARG A 73 -12.95 -22.90 -1.51
C ARG A 73 -11.70 -23.72 -1.86
N ALA A 74 -10.50 -23.23 -1.52
CA ALA A 74 -9.26 -23.95 -1.78
C ALA A 74 -9.24 -25.31 -1.06
N ILE A 75 -9.63 -25.35 0.20
CA ILE A 75 -9.71 -26.59 0.98
C ILE A 75 -10.77 -27.54 0.40
N SER A 76 -11.94 -27.01 0.01
CA SER A 76 -13.00 -27.82 -0.63
C SER A 76 -12.52 -28.39 -1.97
N ASN A 77 -11.82 -27.61 -2.81
CA ASN A 77 -11.27 -28.08 -4.08
C ASN A 77 -10.21 -29.15 -3.88
N ALA A 78 -9.35 -29.00 -2.89
CA ALA A 78 -8.35 -29.99 -2.55
C ALA A 78 -8.97 -31.34 -2.15
N ASN A 79 -10.08 -31.31 -1.41
CA ASN A 79 -10.83 -32.49 -1.03
C ASN A 79 -11.40 -33.21 -2.26
N VAL A 80 -11.93 -32.46 -3.24
CA VAL A 80 -12.44 -33.01 -4.50
C VAL A 80 -11.30 -33.63 -5.32
N GLN A 81 -10.12 -33.01 -5.31
CA GLN A 81 -8.95 -33.47 -6.03
C GLN A 81 -8.13 -34.54 -5.29
N GLY A 82 -8.50 -34.87 -4.06
CA GLY A 82 -7.73 -35.83 -3.24
C GLY A 82 -6.35 -35.31 -2.83
N ILE A 83 -6.17 -33.99 -2.76
CA ILE A 83 -4.91 -33.38 -2.32
C ILE A 83 -4.81 -33.47 -0.80
N GLU A 84 -3.81 -34.20 -0.33
CA GLU A 84 -3.52 -34.35 1.10
C GLU A 84 -2.50 -33.31 1.58
N GLY A 85 -2.57 -32.97 2.86
CA GLY A 85 -1.62 -32.08 3.54
C GLY A 85 -2.26 -31.14 4.56
N THR A 86 -1.46 -30.22 5.07
CA THR A 86 -1.95 -29.17 6.01
C THR A 86 -2.84 -28.15 5.27
N ALA A 87 -3.68 -27.44 5.98
CA ALA A 87 -4.53 -26.38 5.42
C ALA A 87 -3.74 -25.35 4.60
N ALA A 88 -2.51 -25.02 5.03
CA ALA A 88 -1.64 -24.10 4.33
C ALA A 88 -1.11 -24.66 3.01
N SER A 89 -0.63 -25.90 3.00
CA SER A 89 -0.09 -26.55 1.80
C SER A 89 -1.20 -26.80 0.77
N VAL A 90 -2.36 -27.23 1.21
CA VAL A 90 -3.55 -27.49 0.39
C VAL A 90 -4.06 -26.17 -0.22
N HIS A 91 -4.13 -25.08 0.56
CA HIS A 91 -4.52 -23.78 0.04
C HIS A 91 -3.60 -23.31 -1.10
N THR A 92 -2.29 -23.59 -1.01
CA THR A 92 -1.34 -23.23 -2.05
C THR A 92 -1.49 -24.12 -3.29
N LYS A 93 -1.61 -25.43 -3.11
CA LYS A 93 -1.71 -26.41 -4.20
C LYS A 93 -3.03 -26.32 -4.99
N ALA A 94 -4.13 -25.96 -4.33
CA ALA A 94 -5.46 -25.87 -4.95
C ALA A 94 -5.67 -24.62 -5.82
N ARG A 95 -4.62 -23.84 -6.07
CA ARG A 95 -4.66 -22.66 -6.95
C ARG A 95 -4.33 -23.02 -8.38
N ASP A 96 -4.96 -22.30 -9.33
CA ASP A 96 -4.59 -22.39 -10.75
C ASP A 96 -3.21 -21.76 -11.01
N ARG A 97 -2.74 -21.85 -12.27
CA ARG A 97 -1.46 -21.25 -12.70
C ARG A 97 -1.39 -19.73 -12.48
N ARG A 98 -2.53 -19.05 -12.32
CA ARG A 98 -2.66 -17.61 -12.02
C ARG A 98 -2.81 -17.33 -10.52
N GLY A 99 -2.63 -18.33 -9.67
CA GLY A 99 -2.79 -18.22 -8.23
C GLY A 99 -4.24 -18.08 -7.75
N ARG A 100 -5.24 -18.30 -8.60
CA ARG A 100 -6.66 -18.20 -8.26
C ARG A 100 -7.19 -19.56 -7.82
N VAL A 101 -8.15 -19.56 -6.91
CA VAL A 101 -8.89 -20.80 -6.58
C VAL A 101 -10.02 -20.96 -7.58
N PRO A 102 -10.04 -22.01 -8.41
CA PRO A 102 -11.07 -22.24 -9.42
C PRO A 102 -12.46 -22.27 -8.80
N LYS A 103 -13.45 -21.68 -9.50
CA LYS A 103 -14.83 -21.61 -9.00
C LYS A 103 -15.54 -22.95 -9.15
N ASP A 104 -15.24 -23.66 -10.21
CA ASP A 104 -16.08 -24.76 -10.71
C ASP A 104 -15.88 -26.09 -9.99
N LEU A 105 -14.69 -26.32 -9.44
CA LEU A 105 -14.40 -27.52 -8.67
C LEU A 105 -15.14 -27.59 -7.33
N ALA A 106 -15.49 -26.45 -6.74
CA ALA A 106 -16.22 -26.40 -5.48
C ALA A 106 -17.71 -26.79 -5.61
N THR A 107 -18.26 -26.73 -6.83
CA THR A 107 -19.68 -27.02 -7.13
C THR A 107 -19.93 -28.41 -7.66
N GLN A 108 -18.90 -29.11 -8.15
CA GLN A 108 -19.03 -30.42 -8.81
C GLN A 108 -18.80 -31.61 -7.88
N GLY A 109 -18.37 -31.41 -6.64
CA GLY A 109 -17.82 -32.47 -5.83
C GLY A 109 -18.78 -33.15 -4.90
N LYS A 110 -18.89 -34.47 -5.02
CA LYS A 110 -19.19 -35.32 -3.88
C LYS A 110 -18.09 -35.12 -2.85
N TYR A 111 -18.37 -34.37 -1.78
CA TYR A 111 -17.41 -34.09 -0.71
C TYR A 111 -16.83 -35.39 -0.15
N LYS A 112 -15.60 -35.73 -0.49
CA LYS A 112 -14.82 -36.64 0.33
C LYS A 112 -14.56 -35.94 1.67
N ARG A 113 -14.61 -36.69 2.76
CA ARG A 113 -14.27 -36.13 4.09
C ARG A 113 -12.88 -35.53 4.00
N SER A 114 -12.79 -34.23 4.31
CA SER A 114 -11.52 -33.55 4.36
C SER A 114 -10.66 -34.12 5.48
N PRO A 115 -9.41 -34.48 5.23
CA PRO A 115 -8.46 -34.80 6.29
C PRO A 115 -8.13 -33.58 7.16
N ILE A 116 -8.43 -32.36 6.67
CA ILE A 116 -8.19 -31.11 7.39
C ILE A 116 -9.34 -30.89 8.36
N SER A 117 -9.02 -30.82 9.65
CA SER A 117 -9.99 -30.55 10.70
C SER A 117 -10.60 -29.16 10.57
N PHE A 118 -11.82 -28.99 11.10
CA PHE A 118 -12.50 -27.69 11.14
C PHE A 118 -11.67 -26.64 11.90
N SER A 119 -11.03 -27.04 12.99
CA SER A 119 -10.15 -26.20 13.80
C SER A 119 -8.93 -25.74 13.01
N GLU A 120 -8.26 -26.65 12.32
CA GLU A 120 -7.08 -26.33 11.50
C GLU A 120 -7.43 -25.37 10.35
N ARG A 121 -8.56 -25.62 9.69
CA ARG A 121 -9.08 -24.73 8.65
C ARG A 121 -9.32 -23.32 9.17
N ASN A 122 -9.99 -23.19 10.31
CA ASN A 122 -10.29 -21.89 10.91
C ASN A 122 -9.00 -21.16 11.34
N ALA A 123 -8.08 -21.86 11.99
CA ALA A 123 -6.78 -21.30 12.36
C ALA A 123 -5.99 -20.78 11.13
N HIS A 124 -6.06 -21.51 10.01
CA HIS A 124 -5.45 -21.05 8.76
C HIS A 124 -6.15 -19.78 8.21
N VAL A 125 -7.49 -19.75 8.20
CA VAL A 125 -8.25 -18.57 7.77
C VAL A 125 -7.90 -17.36 8.63
N ASP A 126 -7.90 -17.52 9.96
CA ASP A 126 -7.53 -16.44 10.89
C ASP A 126 -6.11 -15.92 10.64
N LYS A 127 -5.16 -16.82 10.38
CA LYS A 127 -3.79 -16.44 10.01
C LYS A 127 -3.73 -15.63 8.70
N GLN A 128 -4.54 -15.96 7.70
CA GLN A 128 -4.61 -15.18 6.46
C GLN A 128 -5.28 -13.83 6.69
N VAL A 129 -6.34 -13.81 7.46
CA VAL A 129 -7.10 -12.60 7.81
C VAL A 129 -6.22 -11.60 8.58
N LYS A 130 -5.41 -12.07 9.52
CA LYS A 130 -4.46 -11.22 10.27
C LYS A 130 -3.43 -10.52 9.39
N LYS A 131 -3.19 -10.99 8.17
CA LYS A 131 -2.28 -10.33 7.23
C LYS A 131 -2.93 -9.18 6.44
N ILE A 132 -4.28 -9.07 6.51
CA ILE A 132 -5.00 -8.02 5.79
C ILE A 132 -4.59 -6.65 6.35
N GLY A 133 -4.08 -5.81 5.46
CA GLY A 133 -3.61 -4.47 5.83
C GLY A 133 -2.10 -4.35 6.02
N GLN A 134 -1.34 -5.44 6.17
CA GLN A 134 0.12 -5.36 6.34
C GLN A 134 0.81 -4.61 5.19
N ALA A 135 0.47 -4.93 3.93
CA ALA A 135 1.08 -4.24 2.79
C ALA A 135 0.69 -2.75 2.71
N LYS A 136 -0.53 -2.39 3.13
CA LYS A 136 -0.93 -0.99 3.27
C LYS A 136 -0.16 -0.29 4.37
N ALA A 137 -0.05 -0.94 5.51
CA ALA A 137 0.66 -0.42 6.67
C ALA A 137 2.16 -0.26 6.39
N ALA A 138 2.76 -1.14 5.57
CA ALA A 138 4.14 -1.00 5.14
C ALA A 138 4.36 0.29 4.33
N TRP A 139 3.46 0.68 3.43
CA TRP A 139 3.54 1.98 2.76
C TRP A 139 3.39 3.14 3.74
N ILE A 140 2.48 3.06 4.70
CA ILE A 140 2.35 4.09 5.75
C ILE A 140 3.62 4.18 6.59
N GLU A 141 4.18 3.04 6.99
CA GLU A 141 5.43 2.96 7.73
C GLU A 141 6.60 3.58 6.94
N ALA A 142 6.72 3.27 5.65
CA ALA A 142 7.72 3.89 4.79
C ALA A 142 7.59 5.42 4.76
N GLY A 143 6.36 5.92 4.59
CA GLY A 143 6.09 7.36 4.61
C GLY A 143 6.40 8.03 5.95
N GLU A 144 6.13 7.36 7.07
CA GLU A 144 6.46 7.88 8.41
C GLU A 144 7.97 7.90 8.68
N LYS A 145 8.73 6.97 8.10
CA LYS A 145 10.19 6.93 8.20
C LYS A 145 10.89 8.04 7.42
N VAL A 146 10.17 8.73 6.53
CA VAL A 146 10.74 9.86 5.78
C VAL A 146 11.22 10.97 6.71
N ASP A 147 10.40 11.39 7.67
CA ASP A 147 10.74 12.51 8.58
C ASP A 147 10.23 12.29 10.01
N GLY A 148 9.76 11.10 10.33
CA GLY A 148 9.20 10.76 11.65
C GLY A 148 7.77 11.24 11.86
N THR A 149 7.18 11.97 10.92
CA THR A 149 5.81 12.49 11.06
C THR A 149 4.79 11.41 10.81
N LYS A 150 3.87 11.21 11.77
CA LYS A 150 2.80 10.22 11.67
C LYS A 150 1.79 10.57 10.59
N ILE A 151 1.44 9.58 9.78
CA ILE A 151 0.37 9.68 8.78
C ILE A 151 -0.96 9.27 9.42
N THR A 152 -1.96 10.13 9.36
CA THR A 152 -3.29 9.81 9.89
C THR A 152 -3.95 8.72 9.08
N VAL A 153 -4.23 7.59 9.72
CA VAL A 153 -4.93 6.42 9.17
C VAL A 153 -5.91 5.85 10.18
N GLN A 154 -6.83 5.00 9.73
CA GLN A 154 -7.80 4.35 10.60
C GLN A 154 -7.13 3.38 11.58
N LYS A 155 -7.75 3.19 12.76
CA LYS A 155 -7.24 2.38 13.87
C LYS A 155 -6.83 0.97 13.43
N TRP A 156 -7.65 0.30 12.62
CA TRP A 156 -7.36 -1.06 12.17
C TRP A 156 -6.10 -1.18 11.33
N LEU A 157 -5.78 -0.14 10.55
CA LEU A 157 -4.56 -0.12 9.75
C LEU A 157 -3.35 0.25 10.61
N ARG A 158 -3.55 1.15 11.59
CA ARG A 158 -2.50 1.57 12.53
C ARG A 158 -1.92 0.38 13.32
N THR A 159 -2.71 -0.64 13.62
CA THR A 159 -2.23 -1.84 14.33
C THR A 159 -1.21 -2.67 13.55
N HIS A 160 -1.07 -2.45 12.25
CA HIS A 160 -0.10 -3.14 11.40
C HIS A 160 1.14 -2.27 11.06
N VAL A 161 1.11 -0.97 11.37
CA VAL A 161 2.27 -0.08 11.17
C VAL A 161 3.33 -0.41 12.22
N GLY A 162 4.59 -0.44 11.79
CA GLY A 162 5.70 -0.88 12.64
C GLY A 162 6.03 -2.37 12.50
N GLY A 163 5.44 -3.05 11.52
CA GLY A 163 5.76 -4.45 11.20
C GLY A 163 7.12 -4.67 10.54
N GLY A 164 7.88 -3.61 10.27
CA GLY A 164 9.22 -3.67 9.69
C GLY A 164 9.25 -3.93 8.18
N PHE A 165 8.13 -3.80 7.49
CA PHE A 165 8.03 -4.06 6.05
C PHE A 165 8.12 -2.78 5.20
N GLY A 166 8.04 -1.59 5.80
CA GLY A 166 8.19 -0.31 5.12
C GLY A 166 9.55 0.30 5.41
N SER A 167 10.23 0.83 4.39
CA SER A 167 11.46 1.59 4.54
C SER A 167 11.46 2.86 3.68
N ALA A 168 12.26 3.84 4.09
CA ALA A 168 12.54 5.05 3.35
C ALA A 168 14.04 5.27 3.32
N ILE A 169 14.60 5.50 2.15
CA ILE A 169 16.01 5.79 1.93
C ILE A 169 16.11 7.21 1.38
N LYS A 170 16.87 8.04 2.07
CA LYS A 170 17.15 9.42 1.65
C LYS A 170 18.52 9.48 1.00
N LYS A 171 18.62 10.12 -0.14
CA LYS A 171 19.86 10.29 -0.89
C LYS A 171 20.06 11.76 -1.20
N ASP A 172 21.32 12.17 -1.19
CA ASP A 172 21.79 13.51 -1.53
C ASP A 172 21.22 14.63 -0.63
N LYS A 173 21.34 15.87 -1.08
CA LYS A 173 20.87 17.08 -0.38
C LYS A 173 20.48 18.18 -1.38
N GLY A 174 19.71 19.15 -0.91
CA GLY A 174 19.28 20.28 -1.71
C GLY A 174 18.44 19.84 -2.92
N LEU A 175 18.70 20.41 -4.07
CA LEU A 175 17.93 20.11 -5.30
C LEU A 175 18.10 18.68 -5.83
N ASN A 176 19.19 18.00 -5.44
CA ASN A 176 19.43 16.60 -5.81
C ASN A 176 18.85 15.62 -4.77
N TYR A 177 18.20 16.13 -3.72
CA TYR A 177 17.61 15.30 -2.68
C TYR A 177 16.52 14.40 -3.24
N SER A 178 16.59 13.13 -2.90
CA SER A 178 15.58 12.14 -3.29
C SER A 178 15.18 11.24 -2.13
N VAL A 179 13.96 10.72 -2.21
CA VAL A 179 13.40 9.78 -1.24
C VAL A 179 12.92 8.55 -1.98
N GLU A 180 13.51 7.41 -1.66
CA GLU A 180 13.04 6.10 -2.10
C GLU A 180 12.15 5.49 -1.02
N LEU A 181 10.95 5.05 -1.41
CA LEU A 181 10.02 4.32 -0.53
C LEU A 181 9.97 2.87 -0.95
N GLU A 182 10.13 1.97 0.00
CA GLU A 182 10.13 0.54 -0.25
C GLU A 182 9.04 -0.17 0.57
N ASN A 183 8.44 -1.19 -0.02
CA ASN A 183 7.53 -2.12 0.64
C ASN A 183 8.01 -3.55 0.40
N SER A 184 8.55 -4.16 1.43
CA SER A 184 9.11 -5.51 1.42
C SER A 184 8.11 -6.60 1.83
N THR A 185 6.81 -6.29 1.91
CA THR A 185 5.78 -7.29 2.22
C THR A 185 5.83 -8.44 1.21
N PRO A 186 5.95 -9.72 1.65
CA PRO A 186 6.23 -10.84 0.75
C PRO A 186 5.23 -11.06 -0.40
N TYR A 187 3.99 -10.61 -0.21
CA TYR A 187 2.91 -10.77 -1.20
C TYR A 187 2.58 -9.47 -1.95
N ILE A 188 3.38 -8.40 -1.80
CA ILE A 188 3.07 -7.09 -2.40
C ILE A 188 2.90 -7.17 -3.92
N LYS A 189 3.74 -7.95 -4.60
CA LYS A 189 3.69 -8.13 -6.06
C LYS A 189 2.39 -8.75 -6.56
N SER A 190 1.66 -9.48 -5.72
CA SER A 190 0.40 -10.14 -6.09
C SER A 190 -0.83 -9.28 -5.86
N ILE A 191 -0.71 -8.16 -5.14
CA ILE A 191 -1.84 -7.31 -4.74
C ILE A 191 -1.68 -5.84 -5.14
N GLN A 192 -0.54 -5.47 -5.70
CA GLN A 192 -0.27 -4.13 -6.20
C GLN A 192 0.23 -4.21 -7.64
N PHE A 193 -0.40 -3.48 -8.54
CA PHE A 193 -0.03 -3.42 -9.94
C PHE A 193 0.81 -2.18 -10.22
N THR A 194 1.66 -2.24 -11.25
CA THR A 194 2.53 -1.12 -11.67
C THR A 194 1.72 0.12 -12.01
N GLU A 195 0.59 -0.05 -12.73
CA GLU A 195 -0.33 1.03 -13.10
C GLU A 195 -0.93 1.73 -11.87
N ASP A 196 -1.32 0.96 -10.85
CA ASP A 196 -1.82 1.51 -9.57
C ASP A 196 -0.73 2.32 -8.86
N THR A 197 0.51 1.88 -8.93
CA THR A 197 1.66 2.58 -8.34
C THR A 197 1.93 3.88 -9.07
N ALA A 198 1.96 3.87 -10.39
CA ALA A 198 2.14 5.06 -11.21
C ALA A 198 1.02 6.09 -10.96
N ALA A 199 -0.24 5.64 -10.90
CA ALA A 199 -1.39 6.49 -10.59
C ALA A 199 -1.30 7.08 -9.16
N ALA A 200 -0.78 6.33 -8.20
CA ALA A 200 -0.57 6.81 -6.83
C ALA A 200 0.48 7.91 -6.78
N VAL A 201 1.61 7.72 -7.48
CA VAL A 201 2.70 8.71 -7.57
C VAL A 201 2.19 9.99 -8.26
N ALA A 202 1.52 9.89 -9.40
CA ALA A 202 0.96 11.05 -10.11
C ALA A 202 -0.02 11.83 -9.23
N THR A 203 -0.90 11.13 -8.49
CA THR A 203 -1.83 11.74 -7.55
C THR A 203 -1.11 12.45 -6.40
N ALA A 204 -0.03 11.85 -5.87
CA ALA A 204 0.78 12.44 -4.81
C ALA A 204 1.49 13.70 -5.26
N LEU A 205 2.11 13.69 -6.43
CA LEU A 205 2.76 14.86 -7.04
C LEU A 205 1.75 16.00 -7.22
N LYS A 206 0.62 15.74 -7.87
CA LYS A 206 -0.44 16.74 -8.08
C LYS A 206 -0.95 17.35 -6.76
N SER A 207 -1.15 16.49 -5.76
CA SER A 207 -1.63 16.93 -4.44
C SER A 207 -0.54 17.70 -3.69
N GLY A 208 0.72 17.30 -3.80
CA GLY A 208 1.87 17.98 -3.21
C GLY A 208 2.06 19.38 -3.78
N PHE A 209 1.98 19.53 -5.11
CA PHE A 209 2.03 20.83 -5.77
C PHE A 209 0.92 21.76 -5.30
N LYS A 210 -0.32 21.28 -5.31
CA LYS A 210 -1.46 22.06 -4.84
C LYS A 210 -1.29 22.49 -3.38
N TRP A 211 -0.76 21.60 -2.54
CA TRP A 211 -0.50 21.92 -1.13
C TRP A 211 0.58 23.00 -1.00
N MET A 212 1.70 22.90 -1.73
CA MET A 212 2.76 23.92 -1.72
C MET A 212 2.23 25.28 -2.16
N GLN A 213 1.52 25.35 -3.29
CA GLN A 213 0.91 26.58 -3.79
C GLN A 213 -0.03 27.21 -2.75
N THR A 214 -0.95 26.40 -2.19
CA THR A 214 -1.89 26.90 -1.15
C THR A 214 -1.16 27.40 0.10
N SER A 215 -0.03 26.79 0.45
CA SER A 215 0.76 27.20 1.61
C SER A 215 1.47 28.52 1.35
N ILE A 216 2.02 28.71 0.15
CA ILE A 216 2.64 29.96 -0.30
C ILE A 216 1.59 31.09 -0.28
N ASP A 217 0.43 30.88 -0.91
CA ASP A 217 -0.63 31.87 -1.01
C ASP A 217 -1.09 32.34 0.38
N LYS A 218 -1.29 31.40 1.30
CA LYS A 218 -1.68 31.72 2.69
C LYS A 218 -0.60 32.51 3.44
N GLN A 219 0.67 32.22 3.21
CA GLN A 219 1.76 32.94 3.86
C GLN A 219 1.86 34.37 3.33
N ILE A 220 1.75 34.55 2.01
CA ILE A 220 1.73 35.88 1.37
C ILE A 220 0.54 36.69 1.91
N GLU A 221 -0.64 36.11 1.97
CA GLU A 221 -1.84 36.78 2.49
C GLU A 221 -1.65 37.19 3.96
N LYS A 222 -1.04 36.32 4.79
CA LYS A 222 -0.74 36.64 6.19
C LYS A 222 0.24 37.80 6.30
N THR A 223 1.30 37.81 5.50
CA THR A 223 2.29 38.91 5.49
C THR A 223 1.66 40.23 5.07
N ASN A 224 0.82 40.22 4.04
CA ASN A 224 0.11 41.42 3.58
C ASN A 224 -0.92 42.00 4.58
N ARG A 225 -1.43 41.19 5.52
CA ARG A 225 -2.34 41.67 6.59
C ARG A 225 -1.61 42.24 7.80
N THR A 226 -0.31 41.99 7.91
CA THR A 226 0.52 42.48 9.02
C THR A 226 1.32 43.74 8.69
N LEU A 227 1.30 44.16 7.44
CA LEU A 227 1.77 45.44 6.92
C LEU A 227 0.63 46.47 6.87
#